data_006cf105171683ab3e4cb0d3bf0b4a79
#
_entry.id   006cf105171683ab3e4cb0d3bf0b4a79
#
_cell.length_a   1.000
_cell.length_b   1.000
_cell.length_c   1.000
_cell.angle_alpha   90.00
_cell.angle_beta   90.00
_cell.angle_gamma   90.00
#
_symmetry.space_group_name_H-M   'P 1'
#
loop_
_entity.id
_entity.type
_entity.pdbx_description
1 polymer ?
#
loop_
_entity_poly.entity_id
_entity_poly.type
_entity_poly.pdbx_seq_one_letter_code
_entity_poly.pdbx_strand_id
1 'polypeptide(L)'
;MKIIPYPETRQVFNYDCGANALVSVLVFAGLEEREDRVALLARTTHNGTSTAGVLRILQYYGLPHRACQRTKVNDVRRAIDAGHPTLLTLQAYRESNRPYRELWDDGHWVVAIGYDETRILFEDPSAFHRTWLADEELRQRWHDMDRGKRIRQWGCTVLVNGQFIPGHHIHMD
;
A
#
# COMPACT_ATOMS: atom_id res chain seq x y z
N MET A 1 17.60 -2.11 10.80
CA MET A 1 16.43 -1.79 9.96
C MET A 1 16.67 -2.34 8.57
N LYS A 2 15.70 -3.07 8.02
CA LYS A 2 15.70 -3.57 6.64
C LYS A 2 14.67 -2.77 5.84
N ILE A 3 15.03 -2.32 4.64
CA ILE A 3 14.17 -1.51 3.78
C ILE A 3 14.42 -1.85 2.31
N ILE A 4 13.35 -1.97 1.53
CA ILE A 4 13.40 -2.11 0.08
C ILE A 4 13.65 -0.72 -0.52
N PRO A 5 14.60 -0.52 -1.47
CA PRO A 5 14.64 0.70 -2.27
C PRO A 5 13.30 0.89 -2.98
N TYR A 6 12.59 1.97 -2.67
CA TYR A 6 11.21 2.13 -3.10
C TYR A 6 10.93 3.59 -3.46
N PRO A 7 10.13 3.86 -4.53
CA PRO A 7 9.79 5.23 -4.92
C PRO A 7 8.93 5.91 -3.84
N GLU A 8 8.95 7.23 -3.86
CA GLU A 8 8.08 8.06 -3.04
C GLU A 8 7.01 8.69 -3.94
N THR A 9 5.76 8.48 -3.59
CA THR A 9 4.62 9.05 -4.32
C THR A 9 3.64 9.68 -3.34
N ARG A 10 2.86 10.67 -3.81
CA ARG A 10 1.92 11.40 -2.94
C ARG A 10 0.57 11.53 -3.64
N GLN A 11 -0.47 11.19 -2.92
CA GLN A 11 -1.84 11.33 -3.40
C GLN A 11 -2.22 12.80 -3.60
N VAL A 12 -3.11 13.05 -4.54
CA VAL A 12 -3.62 14.40 -4.84
C VAL A 12 -4.90 14.70 -4.08
N PHE A 13 -5.78 13.71 -3.96
CA PHE A 13 -7.08 13.82 -3.29
C PHE A 13 -7.13 12.96 -2.03
N ASN A 14 -8.11 13.19 -1.17
CA ASN A 14 -8.27 12.42 0.07
C ASN A 14 -8.83 10.99 -0.12
N TYR A 15 -9.16 10.60 -1.35
CA TYR A 15 -9.75 9.28 -1.67
C TYR A 15 -8.90 8.42 -2.62
N ASP A 16 -7.78 8.93 -3.13
CA ASP A 16 -6.97 8.26 -4.16
C ASP A 16 -5.73 7.53 -3.61
N CYS A 17 -5.62 7.38 -2.29
CA CYS A 17 -4.50 6.68 -1.64
C CYS A 17 -4.22 5.30 -2.25
N GLY A 18 -5.26 4.53 -2.60
CA GLY A 18 -5.10 3.23 -3.24
C GLY A 18 -4.59 3.31 -4.68
N ALA A 19 -5.03 4.31 -5.46
CA ALA A 19 -4.52 4.54 -6.81
C ALA A 19 -3.05 4.98 -6.76
N ASN A 20 -2.71 5.89 -5.86
CA ASN A 20 -1.35 6.36 -5.68
C ASN A 20 -0.40 5.25 -5.16
N ALA A 21 -0.84 4.45 -4.19
CA ALA A 21 -0.08 3.28 -3.75
C ALA A 21 0.19 2.29 -4.90
N LEU A 22 -0.76 2.13 -5.84
CA LEU A 22 -0.56 1.32 -7.03
C LEU A 22 0.43 1.96 -8.01
N VAL A 23 0.42 3.29 -8.19
CA VAL A 23 1.44 4.00 -8.97
C VAL A 23 2.82 3.71 -8.41
N SER A 24 3.01 3.80 -7.09
CA SER A 24 4.31 3.49 -6.47
C SER A 24 4.75 2.04 -6.73
N VAL A 25 3.81 1.08 -6.72
CA VAL A 25 4.08 -0.32 -7.08
C VAL A 25 4.50 -0.45 -8.54
N LEU A 26 3.83 0.25 -9.46
CA LEU A 26 4.18 0.23 -10.88
C LEU A 26 5.58 0.79 -11.11
N VAL A 27 5.89 1.96 -10.54
CA VAL A 27 7.23 2.56 -10.62
C VAL A 27 8.30 1.63 -10.02
N PHE A 28 8.01 0.99 -8.89
CA PHE A 28 8.89 -0.02 -8.31
C PHE A 28 9.17 -1.18 -9.27
N ALA A 29 8.16 -1.59 -10.04
CA ALA A 29 8.27 -2.65 -11.05
C ALA A 29 8.89 -2.17 -12.38
N GLY A 30 9.31 -0.91 -12.50
CA GLY A 30 9.86 -0.34 -13.74
C GLY A 30 8.80 0.06 -14.77
N LEU A 31 7.57 0.25 -14.33
CA LEU A 31 6.44 0.68 -15.18
C LEU A 31 6.05 2.11 -14.81
N GLU A 32 6.01 2.99 -15.80
CA GLU A 32 5.55 4.36 -15.62
C GLU A 32 4.10 4.49 -16.05
N GLU A 33 3.25 4.95 -15.15
CA GLU A 33 1.83 5.19 -15.44
C GLU A 33 1.30 6.39 -14.66
N ARG A 34 0.35 7.08 -15.26
CA ARG A 34 -0.30 8.24 -14.63
C ARG A 34 -1.35 7.79 -13.60
N GLU A 35 -1.41 8.51 -12.49
CA GLU A 35 -2.35 8.19 -11.41
C GLU A 35 -3.81 8.25 -11.86
N ASP A 36 -4.20 9.23 -12.68
CA ASP A 36 -5.56 9.35 -13.21
C ASP A 36 -5.98 8.10 -14.02
N ARG A 37 -5.06 7.54 -14.81
CA ARG A 37 -5.29 6.31 -15.56
C ARG A 37 -5.38 5.09 -14.63
N VAL A 38 -4.49 5.00 -13.64
CA VAL A 38 -4.55 3.93 -12.62
C VAL A 38 -5.87 3.99 -11.86
N ALA A 39 -6.29 5.17 -11.41
CA ALA A 39 -7.56 5.38 -10.72
C ALA A 39 -8.77 4.95 -11.58
N LEU A 40 -8.77 5.32 -12.87
CA LEU A 40 -9.82 4.94 -13.81
C LEU A 40 -9.88 3.40 -13.98
N LEU A 41 -8.75 2.76 -14.25
CA LEU A 41 -8.66 1.31 -14.44
C LEU A 41 -8.99 0.54 -13.15
N ALA A 42 -8.56 1.02 -12.00
CA ALA A 42 -8.89 0.46 -10.69
C ALA A 42 -10.38 0.65 -10.33
N ARG A 43 -11.09 1.56 -11.03
CA ARG A 43 -12.43 2.03 -10.68
C ARG A 43 -12.45 2.66 -9.28
N THR A 44 -11.45 3.48 -8.99
CA THR A 44 -11.41 4.31 -7.79
C THR A 44 -12.58 5.28 -7.81
N THR A 45 -13.19 5.48 -6.65
CA THR A 45 -14.31 6.40 -6.44
C THR A 45 -14.00 7.31 -5.27
N HIS A 46 -14.89 8.22 -4.92
CA HIS A 46 -14.79 9.02 -3.69
C HIS A 46 -14.75 8.18 -2.40
N ASN A 47 -15.14 6.90 -2.50
CA ASN A 47 -15.02 5.93 -1.39
C ASN A 47 -13.70 5.14 -1.46
N GLY A 48 -12.73 5.58 -2.24
CA GLY A 48 -11.42 4.96 -2.39
C GLY A 48 -11.35 3.87 -3.45
N THR A 49 -10.26 3.11 -3.40
CA THR A 49 -9.96 1.96 -4.26
C THR A 49 -10.28 0.66 -3.52
N SER A 50 -11.12 -0.19 -4.11
CA SER A 50 -11.45 -1.50 -3.52
C SER A 50 -10.29 -2.50 -3.68
N THR A 51 -10.29 -3.57 -2.88
CA THR A 51 -9.34 -4.70 -3.04
C THR A 51 -9.42 -5.31 -4.44
N ALA A 52 -10.63 -5.42 -5.01
CA ALA A 52 -10.81 -5.88 -6.38
C ALA A 52 -10.21 -4.90 -7.42
N GLY A 53 -10.22 -3.60 -7.13
CA GLY A 53 -9.54 -2.58 -7.94
C GLY A 53 -8.04 -2.76 -7.94
N VAL A 54 -7.46 -2.98 -6.76
CA VAL A 54 -6.02 -3.28 -6.60
C VAL A 54 -5.64 -4.51 -7.44
N LEU A 55 -6.35 -5.63 -7.27
CA LEU A 55 -6.06 -6.85 -8.01
C LEU A 55 -6.20 -6.68 -9.53
N ARG A 56 -7.18 -5.87 -9.98
CA ARG A 56 -7.38 -5.57 -11.40
C ARG A 56 -6.15 -4.87 -12.00
N ILE A 57 -5.57 -3.90 -11.30
CA ILE A 57 -4.36 -3.20 -11.77
C ILE A 57 -3.18 -4.17 -11.86
N LEU A 58 -2.93 -4.95 -10.81
CA LEU A 58 -1.83 -5.90 -10.81
C LEU A 58 -1.97 -6.94 -11.95
N GLN A 59 -3.18 -7.41 -12.21
CA GLN A 59 -3.48 -8.30 -13.33
C GLN A 59 -3.32 -7.62 -14.69
N TYR A 60 -3.81 -6.38 -14.83
CA TYR A 60 -3.73 -5.62 -16.07
C TYR A 60 -2.28 -5.40 -16.52
N TYR A 61 -1.39 -5.10 -15.57
CA TYR A 61 0.04 -4.91 -15.83
C TYR A 61 0.86 -6.21 -15.73
N GLY A 62 0.23 -7.35 -15.54
CA GLY A 62 0.89 -8.65 -15.50
C GLY A 62 1.83 -8.83 -14.30
N LEU A 63 1.61 -8.11 -13.19
CA LEU A 63 2.44 -8.20 -11.99
C LEU A 63 2.05 -9.43 -11.15
N PRO A 64 2.95 -10.41 -10.98
CA PRO A 64 2.71 -11.54 -10.11
C PRO A 64 2.46 -11.07 -8.68
N HIS A 65 1.41 -11.59 -8.04
CA HIS A 65 1.03 -11.17 -6.69
C HIS A 65 0.34 -12.29 -5.92
N ARG A 66 0.33 -12.14 -4.60
CA ARG A 66 -0.41 -13.00 -3.69
C ARG A 66 -1.21 -12.15 -2.71
N ALA A 67 -2.53 -12.21 -2.80
CA ALA A 67 -3.44 -11.50 -1.91
C ALA A 67 -4.17 -12.47 -0.99
N CYS A 68 -4.29 -12.12 0.30
CA CYS A 68 -5.07 -12.88 1.26
C CYS A 68 -5.55 -12.00 2.42
N GLN A 69 -6.57 -12.46 3.12
CA GLN A 69 -6.92 -11.98 4.45
C GLN A 69 -6.19 -12.79 5.52
N ARG A 70 -6.16 -12.26 6.75
CA ARG A 70 -5.45 -12.84 7.90
C ARG A 70 -3.94 -12.99 7.67
N THR A 71 -3.38 -12.11 6.84
CA THR A 71 -1.93 -11.94 6.70
C THR A 71 -1.34 -11.55 8.06
N LYS A 72 -0.20 -12.12 8.41
CA LYS A 72 0.47 -11.83 9.67
C LYS A 72 1.60 -10.82 9.47
N VAL A 73 1.98 -10.09 10.51
CA VAL A 73 3.14 -9.19 10.48
C VAL A 73 4.41 -9.92 10.00
N ASN A 74 4.60 -11.17 10.45
CA ASN A 74 5.73 -11.98 10.00
C ASN A 74 5.67 -12.37 8.52
N ASP A 75 4.48 -12.43 7.92
CA ASP A 75 4.36 -12.65 6.46
C ASP A 75 4.84 -11.43 5.69
N VAL A 76 4.51 -10.23 6.19
CA VAL A 76 4.99 -8.95 5.64
C VAL A 76 6.52 -8.87 5.75
N ARG A 77 7.09 -9.20 6.92
CA ARG A 77 8.55 -9.22 7.10
C ARG A 77 9.24 -10.19 6.13
N ARG A 78 8.71 -11.40 5.96
CA ARG A 78 9.24 -12.36 4.98
C ARG A 78 9.15 -11.87 3.54
N ALA A 79 8.08 -11.15 3.19
CA ALA A 79 7.96 -10.52 1.88
C ALA A 79 9.06 -9.46 1.67
N ILE A 80 9.25 -8.57 2.64
CA ILE A 80 10.31 -7.56 2.62
C ILE A 80 11.70 -8.22 2.54
N ASP A 81 11.91 -9.33 3.25
CA ASP A 81 13.15 -10.10 3.20
C ASP A 81 13.45 -10.64 1.79
N ALA A 82 12.41 -10.98 1.06
CA ALA A 82 12.50 -11.41 -0.34
C ALA A 82 12.54 -10.23 -1.35
N GLY A 83 12.54 -8.97 -0.88
CA GLY A 83 12.51 -7.80 -1.76
C GLY A 83 11.13 -7.46 -2.32
N HIS A 84 10.06 -8.00 -1.75
CA HIS A 84 8.70 -7.86 -2.25
C HIS A 84 7.88 -6.89 -1.38
N PRO A 85 7.41 -5.76 -1.92
CA PRO A 85 6.52 -4.85 -1.22
C PRO A 85 5.14 -5.47 -1.02
N THR A 86 4.44 -5.05 0.04
CA THR A 86 3.10 -5.55 0.34
C THR A 86 2.12 -4.41 0.53
N LEU A 87 1.09 -4.34 -0.33
CA LEU A 87 -0.05 -3.43 -0.18
C LEU A 87 -0.92 -3.87 0.99
N LEU A 88 -1.25 -2.93 1.87
CA LEU A 88 -2.14 -3.13 3.01
C LEU A 88 -3.24 -2.08 2.99
N THR A 89 -4.44 -2.45 3.46
CA THR A 89 -5.47 -1.48 3.82
C THR A 89 -5.68 -1.53 5.33
N LEU A 90 -5.67 -0.37 5.97
CA LEU A 90 -5.73 -0.23 7.42
C LEU A 90 -6.44 1.07 7.82
N GLN A 91 -6.75 1.25 9.10
CA GLN A 91 -7.33 2.48 9.62
C GLN A 91 -6.22 3.48 9.97
N ALA A 92 -6.26 4.67 9.37
CA ALA A 92 -5.29 5.74 9.62
C ALA A 92 -5.95 7.13 9.58
N TYR A 93 -5.27 8.13 10.14
CA TYR A 93 -5.67 9.55 10.08
C TYR A 93 -7.09 9.83 10.58
N ARG A 94 -7.50 9.13 11.63
CA ARG A 94 -8.86 9.26 12.22
C ARG A 94 -9.19 10.69 12.61
N GLU A 95 -10.41 11.08 12.38
CA GLU A 95 -10.97 12.36 12.82
C GLU A 95 -11.60 12.29 14.23
N SER A 96 -11.80 11.09 14.76
CA SER A 96 -12.44 10.85 16.06
C SER A 96 -11.44 10.41 17.13
N ASN A 97 -11.77 10.60 18.41
CA ASN A 97 -10.97 10.12 19.54
C ASN A 97 -11.19 8.64 19.89
N ARG A 98 -12.00 7.91 19.11
CA ARG A 98 -12.26 6.48 19.35
C ARG A 98 -11.01 5.65 19.04
N PRO A 99 -10.82 4.51 19.74
CA PRO A 99 -9.71 3.60 19.42
C PRO A 99 -9.80 3.06 17.99
N TYR A 100 -8.67 2.96 17.28
CA TYR A 100 -8.64 2.45 15.90
C TYR A 100 -9.30 1.10 15.71
N ARG A 101 -9.19 0.18 16.68
CA ARG A 101 -9.82 -1.15 16.63
C ARG A 101 -11.36 -1.12 16.49
N GLU A 102 -11.97 0.03 16.77
CA GLU A 102 -13.44 0.25 16.72
C GLU A 102 -13.87 1.02 15.47
N LEU A 103 -12.91 1.62 14.75
CA LEU A 103 -13.16 2.42 13.55
C LEU A 103 -13.21 1.52 12.31
N TRP A 104 -14.00 1.94 11.33
CA TRP A 104 -14.15 1.23 10.06
C TRP A 104 -14.30 2.20 8.88
N ASP A 105 -14.20 3.50 9.15
CA ASP A 105 -14.52 4.57 8.21
C ASP A 105 -13.26 5.34 7.76
N ASP A 106 -12.12 5.10 8.43
CA ASP A 106 -10.83 5.77 8.15
C ASP A 106 -9.88 4.86 7.36
N GLY A 107 -10.42 4.14 6.36
CA GLY A 107 -9.66 3.22 5.53
C GLY A 107 -8.58 3.91 4.71
N HIS A 108 -7.36 3.38 4.74
CA HIS A 108 -6.21 3.95 4.08
C HIS A 108 -5.30 2.87 3.49
N TRP A 109 -4.81 3.12 2.27
CA TRP A 109 -3.87 2.25 1.58
C TRP A 109 -2.43 2.69 1.82
N VAL A 110 -1.59 1.73 2.17
CA VAL A 110 -0.14 1.91 2.32
C VAL A 110 0.62 0.74 1.71
N VAL A 111 1.91 0.92 1.44
CA VAL A 111 2.79 -0.15 0.99
C VAL A 111 3.85 -0.42 2.05
N ALA A 112 3.88 -1.62 2.62
CA ALA A 112 4.92 -2.04 3.53
C ALA A 112 6.21 -2.32 2.74
N ILE A 113 7.27 -1.59 3.09
CA ILE A 113 8.55 -1.57 2.37
C ILE A 113 9.77 -1.83 3.25
N GLY A 114 9.58 -1.84 4.56
CA GLY A 114 10.69 -2.04 5.50
C GLY A 114 10.22 -2.44 6.88
N TYR A 115 11.17 -2.83 7.74
CA TYR A 115 10.90 -3.14 9.13
C TYR A 115 12.16 -3.05 10.00
N ASP A 116 11.96 -2.93 11.31
CA ASP A 116 12.95 -3.23 12.34
C ASP A 116 12.40 -4.26 13.35
N GLU A 117 13.00 -4.36 14.52
CA GLU A 117 12.61 -5.36 15.53
C GLU A 117 11.15 -5.26 15.96
N THR A 118 10.59 -4.06 16.00
CA THR A 118 9.26 -3.77 16.58
C THR A 118 8.29 -3.04 15.65
N ARG A 119 8.73 -2.59 14.46
CA ARG A 119 7.96 -1.70 13.58
C ARG A 119 7.97 -2.18 12.14
N ILE A 120 6.89 -1.88 11.42
CA ILE A 120 6.80 -1.94 9.96
C ILE A 120 6.83 -0.52 9.41
N LEU A 121 7.63 -0.30 8.35
CA LEU A 121 7.74 0.96 7.62
C LEU A 121 6.91 0.90 6.36
N PHE A 122 6.29 2.03 6.05
CA PHE A 122 5.42 2.18 4.89
C PHE A 122 5.86 3.30 3.98
N GLU A 123 5.69 3.09 2.68
CA GLU A 123 5.40 4.16 1.75
C GLU A 123 3.93 4.51 1.91
N ASP A 124 3.67 5.77 2.24
CA ASP A 124 2.36 6.26 2.64
C ASP A 124 1.96 7.44 1.74
N PRO A 125 0.94 7.28 0.89
CA PRO A 125 0.53 8.31 -0.04
C PRO A 125 0.09 9.64 0.61
N SER A 126 -0.35 9.62 1.86
CA SER A 126 -0.84 10.81 2.59
C SER A 126 0.25 11.57 3.34
N ALA A 127 1.44 11.01 3.49
CA ALA A 127 2.51 11.59 4.30
C ALA A 127 3.69 12.07 3.43
N PHE A 128 4.31 13.19 3.78
CA PHE A 128 5.52 13.69 3.09
C PHE A 128 6.78 12.87 3.41
N HIS A 129 6.71 12.01 4.42
CA HIS A 129 7.78 11.12 4.83
C HIS A 129 7.23 9.71 4.95
N ARG A 130 8.12 8.73 4.93
CA ARG A 130 7.75 7.35 5.24
C ARG A 130 7.20 7.26 6.64
N THR A 131 6.11 6.53 6.79
CA THR A 131 5.45 6.32 8.08
C THR A 131 5.81 4.94 8.64
N TRP A 132 5.47 4.71 9.88
CA TRP A 132 5.64 3.41 10.52
C TRP A 132 4.56 3.17 11.58
N LEU A 133 4.29 1.91 11.84
CA LEU A 133 3.48 1.47 12.98
C LEU A 133 4.25 0.41 13.75
N ALA A 134 4.14 0.47 15.08
CA ALA A 134 4.56 -0.66 15.90
C ALA A 134 3.71 -1.90 15.57
N ASP A 135 4.26 -3.09 15.74
CA ASP A 135 3.58 -4.35 15.41
C ASP A 135 2.21 -4.46 16.06
N GLU A 136 2.09 -4.02 17.31
CA GLU A 136 0.82 -4.06 18.04
C GLU A 136 -0.18 -3.03 17.52
N GLU A 137 0.28 -1.82 17.17
CA GLU A 137 -0.56 -0.80 16.55
C GLU A 137 -1.07 -1.28 15.19
N LEU A 138 -0.19 -1.89 14.38
CA LEU A 138 -0.58 -2.45 13.09
C LEU A 138 -1.68 -3.52 13.26
N ARG A 139 -1.56 -4.42 14.24
CA ARG A 139 -2.60 -5.43 14.50
C ARG A 139 -3.95 -4.81 14.85
N GLN A 140 -3.97 -3.69 15.59
CA GLN A 140 -5.19 -2.99 15.98
C GLN A 140 -5.83 -2.21 14.83
N ARG A 141 -5.03 -1.74 13.86
CA ARG A 141 -5.48 -0.91 12.74
C ARG A 141 -5.71 -1.69 11.44
N TRP A 142 -5.19 -2.90 11.31
CA TRP A 142 -5.19 -3.67 10.07
C TRP A 142 -6.53 -4.33 9.77
N HIS A 143 -7.49 -3.50 9.47
CA HIS A 143 -8.85 -3.86 9.06
C HIS A 143 -9.49 -2.70 8.31
N ASP A 144 -10.53 -2.97 7.53
CA ASP A 144 -11.20 -1.96 6.72
C ASP A 144 -12.57 -2.44 6.24
N MET A 145 -13.33 -1.51 5.63
CA MET A 145 -14.55 -1.81 4.88
C MET A 145 -14.24 -1.89 3.39
N ASP A 146 -14.50 -3.02 2.76
CA ASP A 146 -14.41 -3.17 1.32
C ASP A 146 -15.78 -3.47 0.72
N ARG A 147 -16.36 -2.53 -0.01
CA ARG A 147 -17.68 -2.66 -0.64
C ARG A 147 -18.77 -3.12 0.35
N GLY A 148 -18.81 -2.51 1.50
CA GLY A 148 -19.78 -2.83 2.57
C GLY A 148 -19.49 -4.11 3.35
N LYS A 149 -18.36 -4.76 3.12
CA LYS A 149 -17.92 -5.96 3.86
C LYS A 149 -16.71 -5.65 4.72
N ARG A 150 -16.74 -6.10 5.94
CA ARG A 150 -15.59 -6.01 6.85
C ARG A 150 -14.49 -6.97 6.41
N ILE A 151 -13.31 -6.45 6.19
CA ILE A 151 -12.09 -7.23 5.91
C ILE A 151 -11.08 -7.03 7.03
N ARG A 152 -10.29 -8.04 7.29
CA ARG A 152 -9.26 -8.00 8.34
C ARG A 152 -7.93 -8.52 7.81
N GLN A 153 -6.87 -7.79 8.13
CA GLN A 153 -5.50 -8.16 7.79
C GLN A 153 -5.36 -8.55 6.30
N TRP A 154 -6.02 -7.74 5.44
CA TRP A 154 -5.86 -7.94 4.02
C TRP A 154 -4.49 -7.42 3.58
N GLY A 155 -3.72 -8.27 2.91
CA GLY A 155 -2.42 -7.94 2.35
C GLY A 155 -2.27 -8.50 0.95
N CYS A 156 -1.62 -7.73 0.08
CA CYS A 156 -1.27 -8.15 -1.28
C CYS A 156 0.22 -7.95 -1.52
N THR A 157 0.99 -9.04 -1.45
CA THR A 157 2.41 -9.03 -1.76
C THR A 157 2.61 -9.07 -3.27
N VAL A 158 3.37 -8.12 -3.80
CA VAL A 158 3.73 -8.04 -5.21
C VAL A 158 5.06 -8.76 -5.41
N LEU A 159 5.04 -9.84 -6.20
CA LEU A 159 6.14 -10.80 -6.34
C LEU A 159 7.05 -10.42 -7.53
N VAL A 160 7.58 -9.21 -7.51
CA VAL A 160 8.47 -8.69 -8.55
C VAL A 160 9.79 -8.24 -7.94
N ASN A 161 10.86 -8.34 -8.68
CA ASN A 161 12.12 -7.71 -8.34
C ASN A 161 12.03 -6.21 -8.67
N GLY A 162 12.40 -5.35 -7.73
CA GLY A 162 12.40 -3.91 -7.94
C GLY A 162 13.34 -3.48 -9.07
N GLN A 163 12.83 -2.63 -9.94
CA GLN A 163 13.61 -1.96 -10.99
C GLN A 163 13.94 -0.51 -10.60
N PHE A 164 13.35 0.00 -9.54
CA PHE A 164 13.57 1.36 -9.07
C PHE A 164 14.98 1.54 -8.53
N ILE A 165 15.70 2.52 -9.07
CA ILE A 165 17.05 2.91 -8.65
C ILE A 165 16.97 4.31 -8.04
N PRO A 166 17.18 4.46 -6.72
CA PRO A 166 17.20 5.78 -6.08
C PRO A 166 18.25 6.70 -6.71
N GLY A 167 17.88 7.96 -6.96
CA GLY A 167 18.79 8.95 -7.53
C GLY A 167 19.11 8.75 -9.02
N HIS A 168 18.43 7.82 -9.70
CA HIS A 168 18.55 7.71 -11.15
C HIS A 168 17.96 8.95 -11.84
N HIS A 169 18.72 9.48 -12.79
CA HIS A 169 18.31 10.64 -13.58
C HIS A 169 18.21 10.23 -15.05
N ILE A 170 17.13 10.65 -15.69
CA ILE A 170 16.93 10.46 -17.13
C ILE A 170 16.97 11.82 -17.82
N HIS A 171 17.52 11.85 -19.06
CA HIS A 171 17.46 13.05 -19.89
C HIS A 171 16.01 13.33 -20.29
N MET A 172 15.60 14.58 -20.19
CA MET A 172 14.31 15.05 -20.67
C MET A 172 14.45 15.44 -22.14
N ASP A 173 13.90 14.64 -23.02
CA ASP A 173 13.90 14.86 -24.48
C ASP A 173 12.91 15.95 -24.89
#